data_0b3060f59b80b7cc04c6b53b6572eadc
#
_entry.id   0b3060f59b80b7cc04c6b53b6572eadc
#
_cell.length_a   1.000
_cell.length_b   1.000
_cell.length_c   1.000
_cell.angle_alpha   90.00
_cell.angle_beta   90.00
_cell.angle_gamma   90.00
#
_symmetry.space_group_name_H-M   'P 1'
#
loop_
_entity.id
_entity.type
_entity.pdbx_description
1 polymer ?
#
loop_
_entity_poly.entity_id
_entity_poly.type
_entity_poly.pdbx_seq_one_letter_code
_entity_poly.pdbx_strand_id
1 'polypeptide(L)'
;MDPIITDDKETNEIHQKLSSIVRLLDSRVTIHDFRMVKGPTHTNLIFDIVVPHQFRLTDDQVVESLRQAVKALDARYEIVVNVDKAYTAPPGGEA
;
A
#
# COMPACT_ATOMS: atom_id res chain seq x y z
N MET A 1 26.15 7.11 8.64
CA MET A 1 25.80 6.85 8.58
C MET A 1 25.12 6.29 8.73
N ASP A 2 25.10 5.91 8.39
CA ASP A 2 24.09 5.60 8.92
C ASP A 2 23.52 4.25 8.69
N PRO A 3 23.39 3.41 9.63
CA PRO A 3 22.74 2.12 9.52
C PRO A 3 21.32 2.24 8.99
N ILE A 4 20.77 3.40 9.18
CA ILE A 4 19.45 3.69 8.69
C ILE A 4 19.38 3.58 7.18
N ILE A 5 20.45 3.86 6.51
CA ILE A 5 20.49 3.82 5.06
C ILE A 5 20.19 2.42 4.54
N THR A 6 20.68 1.41 5.21
CA THR A 6 20.46 0.04 4.79
C THR A 6 18.97 -0.32 4.91
N ASP A 7 18.35 0.05 6.02
CA ASP A 7 16.94 -0.22 6.21
C ASP A 7 16.10 0.56 5.21
N ASP A 8 16.51 1.81 4.95
CA ASP A 8 15.80 2.62 3.97
C ASP A 8 15.82 2.00 2.59
N LYS A 9 16.95 1.40 2.23
CA LYS A 9 17.06 0.79 0.91
C LYS A 9 16.05 -0.34 0.76
N GLU A 10 15.97 -1.23 1.73
CA GLU A 10 15.02 -2.33 1.66
C GLU A 10 13.59 -1.81 1.66
N THR A 11 13.30 -0.84 2.51
CA THR A 11 11.99 -0.25 2.59
C THR A 11 11.60 0.38 1.25
N ASN A 12 12.53 1.09 0.63
CA ASN A 12 12.28 1.72 -0.67
C ASN A 12 12.02 0.69 -1.75
N GLU A 13 12.76 -0.40 -1.76
CA GLU A 13 12.56 -1.43 -2.75
C GLU A 13 11.17 -2.05 -2.64
N ILE A 14 10.76 -2.35 -1.42
CA ILE A 14 9.43 -2.91 -1.19
C ILE A 14 8.36 -1.88 -1.51
N HIS A 15 8.60 -0.62 -1.16
CA HIS A 15 7.67 0.45 -1.48
C HIS A 15 7.46 0.57 -2.99
N GLN A 16 8.55 0.49 -3.75
CA GLN A 16 8.44 0.57 -5.20
C GLN A 16 7.66 -0.61 -5.77
N LYS A 17 7.91 -1.81 -5.26
CA LYS A 17 7.17 -2.97 -5.71
C LYS A 17 5.70 -2.85 -5.38
N LEU A 18 5.41 -2.40 -4.17
CA LEU A 18 4.03 -2.22 -3.74
C LEU A 18 3.33 -1.15 -4.57
N SER A 19 4.02 -0.05 -4.86
CA SER A 19 3.47 1.00 -5.70
C SER A 19 3.13 0.48 -7.08
N SER A 20 3.98 -0.37 -7.64
CA SER A 20 3.70 -0.98 -8.93
C SER A 20 2.47 -1.88 -8.87
N ILE A 21 2.35 -2.66 -7.81
CA ILE A 21 1.19 -3.52 -7.62
C ILE A 21 -0.08 -2.69 -7.53
N VAL A 22 -0.04 -1.60 -6.76
CA VAL A 22 -1.18 -0.72 -6.60
C VAL A 22 -1.57 -0.11 -7.95
N ARG A 23 -0.60 0.31 -8.74
CA ARG A 23 -0.88 0.89 -10.04
C ARG A 23 -1.48 -0.10 -11.01
N LEU A 24 -1.14 -1.38 -10.86
CA LEU A 24 -1.75 -2.41 -11.70
C LEU A 24 -3.23 -2.57 -11.42
N LEU A 25 -3.65 -2.26 -10.20
CA LEU A 25 -5.08 -2.25 -9.89
C LEU A 25 -5.77 -1.11 -10.60
N ASP A 26 -5.21 0.09 -10.49
CA ASP A 26 -5.74 1.29 -11.15
C ASP A 26 -4.71 2.39 -11.02
N SER A 27 -4.45 3.09 -12.10
CA SER A 27 -3.45 4.16 -12.09
C SER A 27 -3.84 5.32 -11.18
N ARG A 28 -5.11 5.40 -10.78
CA ARG A 28 -5.58 6.46 -9.89
C ARG A 28 -5.39 6.13 -8.42
N VAL A 29 -5.06 4.89 -8.10
CA VAL A 29 -4.83 4.50 -6.70
C VAL A 29 -3.44 4.95 -6.28
N THR A 30 -3.34 5.55 -5.10
CA THR A 30 -2.07 6.01 -4.56
C THR A 30 -1.82 5.37 -3.21
N ILE A 31 -0.54 5.33 -2.83
CA ILE A 31 -0.13 4.74 -1.56
C ILE A 31 0.54 5.82 -0.70
N HIS A 32 0.24 5.81 0.59
CA HIS A 32 0.71 6.82 1.53
C HIS A 32 1.17 6.18 2.83
N ASP A 33 2.06 6.87 3.54
CA ASP A 33 2.48 6.48 4.89
C ASP A 33 3.01 5.06 4.98
N PHE A 34 3.76 4.66 3.98
CA PHE A 34 4.30 3.31 3.95
C PHE A 34 5.33 3.13 5.07
N ARG A 35 5.18 2.04 5.81
CA ARG A 35 6.11 1.65 6.85
C ARG A 35 6.37 0.16 6.77
N MET A 36 7.54 -0.22 7.22
CA MET A 36 7.91 -1.63 7.27
C MET A 36 8.43 -1.95 8.65
N VAL A 37 7.77 -2.88 9.33
CA VAL A 37 8.13 -3.27 10.69
C VAL A 37 8.55 -4.73 10.65
N LYS A 38 9.83 -4.96 10.87
CA LYS A 38 10.38 -6.31 10.85
C LYS A 38 10.22 -6.97 12.21
N GLY A 39 9.60 -8.13 12.22
CA GLY A 39 9.48 -8.94 13.41
C GLY A 39 10.34 -10.20 13.31
N PRO A 40 10.34 -11.01 14.36
CA PRO A 40 11.19 -12.21 14.34
C PRO A 40 10.75 -13.28 13.35
N THR A 41 9.46 -13.35 13.03
CA THR A 41 8.96 -14.34 12.10
C THR A 41 8.22 -13.74 10.92
N HIS A 42 7.71 -12.54 11.09
CA HIS A 42 6.93 -11.85 10.04
C HIS A 42 7.38 -10.41 9.91
N THR A 43 7.20 -9.87 8.73
CA THR A 43 7.43 -8.46 8.49
C THR A 43 6.10 -7.82 8.12
N ASN A 44 5.72 -6.78 8.86
CA ASN A 44 4.46 -6.09 8.61
C ASN A 44 4.70 -4.90 7.70
N LEU A 45 3.93 -4.83 6.63
CA LEU A 45 3.93 -3.68 5.74
C LEU A 45 2.68 -2.89 6.05
N ILE A 46 2.86 -1.69 6.58
CA ILE A 46 1.77 -0.84 7.05
C ILE A 46 1.68 0.36 6.14
N PHE A 47 0.52 0.58 5.56
CA PHE A 47 0.37 1.68 4.62
C PHE A 47 -1.09 2.03 4.43
N ASP A 48 -1.32 3.22 3.88
CA ASP A 48 -2.65 3.67 3.49
C ASP A 48 -2.71 3.73 1.97
N ILE A 49 -3.85 3.41 1.42
CA ILE A 49 -4.09 3.63 0.00
C ILE A 49 -5.33 4.48 -0.17
N VAL A 50 -5.33 5.26 -1.23
CA VAL A 50 -6.49 6.10 -1.58
C VAL A 50 -6.99 5.63 -2.94
N VAL A 51 -8.26 5.24 -2.98
CA VAL A 51 -8.90 4.76 -4.20
C VAL A 51 -9.96 5.75 -4.64
N PRO A 52 -10.31 5.76 -5.93
CA PRO A 52 -11.37 6.64 -6.41
C PRO A 52 -12.68 6.37 -5.69
N HIS A 53 -13.51 7.41 -5.59
CA HIS A 53 -14.78 7.32 -4.86
C HIS A 53 -15.64 6.16 -5.36
N GLN A 54 -15.71 5.97 -6.65
CA GLN A 54 -16.49 4.87 -7.23
C GLN A 54 -15.56 3.84 -7.85
N PHE A 55 -14.72 3.28 -7.01
CA PHE A 55 -13.80 2.26 -7.47
C PHE A 55 -14.54 0.95 -7.73
N ARG A 56 -14.11 0.22 -8.76
CA ARG A 56 -14.80 -1.01 -9.19
C ARG A 56 -14.66 -2.15 -8.18
N LEU A 57 -13.64 -2.10 -7.33
CA LEU A 57 -13.41 -3.15 -6.34
C LEU A 57 -13.87 -2.67 -4.98
N THR A 58 -14.33 -3.62 -4.17
CA THR A 58 -14.61 -3.31 -2.77
C THR A 58 -13.31 -3.21 -2.00
N ASP A 59 -13.39 -2.63 -0.80
CA ASP A 59 -12.21 -2.53 0.05
C ASP A 59 -11.61 -3.92 0.31
N ASP A 60 -12.46 -4.91 0.59
CA ASP A 60 -11.99 -6.27 0.84
C ASP A 60 -11.29 -6.84 -0.37
N GLN A 61 -11.81 -6.59 -1.56
CA GLN A 61 -11.18 -7.09 -2.78
C GLN A 61 -9.82 -6.45 -3.01
N VAL A 62 -9.73 -5.15 -2.74
CA VAL A 62 -8.45 -4.45 -2.88
C VAL A 62 -7.43 -5.01 -1.91
N VAL A 63 -7.82 -5.17 -0.64
CA VAL A 63 -6.92 -5.69 0.38
C VAL A 63 -6.46 -7.09 0.03
N GLU A 64 -7.39 -7.93 -0.40
CA GLU A 64 -7.05 -9.31 -0.73
C GLU A 64 -6.10 -9.37 -1.91
N SER A 65 -6.33 -8.56 -2.93
CA SER A 65 -5.42 -8.51 -4.09
C SER A 65 -4.02 -8.10 -3.68
N LEU A 66 -3.92 -7.11 -2.81
CA LEU A 66 -2.62 -6.65 -2.32
C LEU A 66 -1.95 -7.72 -1.48
N ARG A 67 -2.73 -8.38 -0.62
CA ARG A 67 -2.16 -9.42 0.23
C ARG A 67 -1.57 -10.56 -0.60
N GLN A 68 -2.31 -11.02 -1.60
CA GLN A 68 -1.82 -12.11 -2.44
C GLN A 68 -0.57 -11.70 -3.20
N ALA A 69 -0.53 -10.48 -3.72
CA ALA A 69 0.64 -10.01 -4.45
C ALA A 69 1.86 -9.92 -3.54
N VAL A 70 1.66 -9.43 -2.32
CA VAL A 70 2.75 -9.28 -1.36
C VAL A 70 3.24 -10.66 -0.90
N LYS A 71 2.32 -11.58 -0.67
CA LYS A 71 2.71 -12.94 -0.28
C LYS A 71 3.51 -13.64 -1.38
N ALA A 72 3.24 -13.28 -2.63
CA ALA A 72 4.01 -13.83 -3.73
C ALA A 72 5.46 -13.33 -3.72
N LEU A 73 5.69 -12.15 -3.15
CA LEU A 73 7.04 -11.64 -3.00
C LEU A 73 7.78 -12.37 -1.87
N ASP A 74 7.12 -12.55 -0.74
CA ASP A 74 7.69 -13.25 0.41
C ASP A 74 6.54 -13.64 1.33
N ALA A 75 6.46 -14.93 1.64
CA ALA A 75 5.38 -15.44 2.47
C ALA A 75 5.38 -14.86 3.88
N ARG A 76 6.52 -14.30 4.32
CA ARG A 76 6.60 -13.69 5.65
C ARG A 76 6.03 -12.29 5.71
N TYR A 77 5.71 -11.70 4.58
CA TYR A 77 5.14 -10.35 4.56
C TYR A 77 3.67 -10.41 4.90
N GLU A 78 3.28 -9.55 5.84
CA GLU A 78 1.89 -9.33 6.18
C GLU A 78 1.57 -7.88 5.88
N ILE A 79 0.34 -7.59 5.50
CA ILE A 79 -0.04 -6.22 5.22
C ILE A 79 -1.06 -5.73 6.23
N VAL A 80 -0.91 -4.46 6.59
CA VAL A 80 -1.88 -3.73 7.40
C VAL A 80 -2.21 -2.49 6.59
N VAL A 81 -3.36 -2.47 5.94
CA VAL A 81 -3.66 -1.42 4.99
C VAL A 81 -5.00 -0.79 5.32
N ASN A 82 -5.03 0.54 5.27
CA ASN A 82 -6.25 1.31 5.35
C ASN A 82 -6.63 1.75 3.94
N VAL A 83 -7.89 1.58 3.59
CA VAL A 83 -8.38 1.96 2.28
C VAL A 83 -9.26 3.20 2.46
N ASP A 84 -8.81 4.31 1.89
CA ASP A 84 -9.53 5.58 1.93
C ASP A 84 -10.11 5.89 0.57
N LYS A 85 -11.26 6.52 0.56
CA LYS A 85 -11.89 6.97 -0.69
C LYS A 85 -11.52 8.40 -0.98
N ALA A 86 -11.17 8.67 -2.21
CA ALA A 86 -10.88 10.02 -2.64
C ALA A 86 -12.18 10.70 -3.05
N TYR A 87 -12.57 11.72 -2.31
CA TYR A 87 -13.74 12.52 -2.65
C TYR A 87 -13.25 13.72 -3.43
N THR A 88 -13.32 13.65 -4.71
CA THR A 88 -12.78 14.70 -5.55
C THR A 88 -13.69 15.88 -5.71
N ALA A 89 -14.88 15.76 -5.27
CA ALA A 89 -15.79 16.87 -5.43
C ALA A 89 -15.42 18.02 -4.58
N PRO A 90 -15.71 18.49 -4.75
CA PRO A 90 -15.53 19.34 -4.39
C PRO A 90 -15.70 20.14 -3.76
N PRO A 91 -15.54 20.20 -3.84
CA PRO A 91 -15.64 20.74 -3.43
C PRO A 91 -16.29 21.28 -3.16
N GLY A 92 -16.31 20.98 -3.36
CA GLY A 92 -16.81 21.23 -3.34
C GLY A 92 -17.32 21.17 -3.25
N GLY A 93 -17.11 20.94 -3.28
CA GLY A 93 -17.46 20.81 -3.42
C GLY A 93 -17.85 20.85 -3.14
N GLU A 94 -17.54 20.66 -3.12
CA GLU A 94 -17.73 20.80 -3.02
C GLU A 94 -18.04 20.94 -2.87
N ALA A 95 -18.17 20.96 -2.86
CA ALA A 95 -18.25 21.18 -2.90
C ALA A 95 -18.39 21.39 -2.72
#